data_9277bc6b3faf84908e73f969f7ba0c81
#
_entry.id   9277bc6b3faf84908e73f969f7ba0c81
#
_cell.length_a   1.000
_cell.length_b   1.000
_cell.length_c   1.000
_cell.angle_alpha   90.00
_cell.angle_beta   90.00
_cell.angle_gamma   90.00
#
_symmetry.space_group_name_H-M   'P 1'
#
loop_
_entity.id
_entity.type
_entity.pdbx_description
1 polymer ?
#
loop_
_entity_poly.entity_id
_entity_poly.type
_entity_poly.pdbx_seq_one_letter_code
_entity_poly.pdbx_strand_id
1 'polypeptide(L)'
;TKRLSMVRCIDTHPGGNPQLSDVDISSLRAMRFDAMAAVGAKDGYATGIQSAFLGSYVGGVNQVHLTNIVSIHKLPQRAWMDAIERADDEVLIGAPNSTQEEQERAFLVGLDSDESLLELARLAETAGDQVVGTMLQRKTRPDTATYIGSGKADELSLACQARDADVVIFDDELSGVQTRNLEDILRGAKVIDRTTLILDIFAQRAQSREGRLQVELAQMAYQLPRLLGHGVAMSRLGGGIGTRGPGESRLEMDRRRIRRRMSDLRREIDELSGQRSLRRARREKNKVPVVALVGYTNAGKSTLLNTLSGADVLAEDKLFATLDPVVRTVKTPAGGEFLLVDTVGFISKLPHSLVDAFHSTLEE
;
A
#
# COMPACT_ATOMS: atom_id res chain seq x y z
N THR A 1 -12.84 7.13 -8.44
CA THR A 1 -14.24 7.28 -8.86
C THR A 1 -14.93 5.93 -8.78
N LYS A 2 -15.80 5.75 -7.77
CA LYS A 2 -16.51 4.48 -7.50
C LYS A 2 -17.76 4.38 -8.39
N ARG A 3 -17.57 4.23 -9.70
CA ARG A 3 -18.66 3.94 -10.66
C ARG A 3 -18.65 2.47 -11.03
N LEU A 4 -19.76 1.99 -11.56
CA LEU A 4 -19.84 0.69 -12.23
C LEU A 4 -18.83 0.61 -13.38
N SER A 5 -18.42 -0.60 -13.76
CA SER A 5 -17.39 -0.82 -14.79
C SER A 5 -17.82 -0.53 -16.22
N MET A 6 -19.11 -0.25 -16.45
CA MET A 6 -19.78 -0.17 -17.76
C MET A 6 -19.70 -1.48 -18.58
N VAL A 7 -19.53 -2.60 -17.88
CA VAL A 7 -19.47 -3.94 -18.45
C VAL A 7 -20.65 -4.76 -17.94
N ARG A 8 -21.30 -5.49 -18.83
CA ARG A 8 -22.36 -6.45 -18.53
C ARG A 8 -21.84 -7.83 -18.86
N CYS A 9 -21.87 -8.73 -17.89
CA CYS A 9 -21.40 -10.09 -18.07
C CYS A 9 -22.59 -11.03 -18.24
N ILE A 10 -22.51 -11.92 -19.22
CA ILE A 10 -23.51 -12.99 -19.43
C ILE A 10 -22.74 -14.31 -19.52
N ASP A 11 -23.07 -15.22 -18.61
CA ASP A 11 -22.51 -16.56 -18.59
C ASP A 11 -23.55 -17.60 -18.98
N THR A 12 -23.12 -18.79 -19.38
CA THR A 12 -23.98 -19.92 -19.74
C THR A 12 -23.71 -21.10 -18.83
N HIS A 13 -24.74 -21.56 -18.14
CA HIS A 13 -24.66 -22.71 -17.25
C HIS A 13 -25.08 -24.00 -17.96
N PRO A 14 -24.14 -24.92 -18.26
CA PRO A 14 -24.45 -26.23 -18.82
C PRO A 14 -25.23 -27.05 -17.80
N GLY A 15 -26.27 -27.74 -18.22
CA GLY A 15 -27.15 -28.51 -17.34
C GLY A 15 -28.52 -27.87 -17.10
N GLY A 16 -28.75 -26.68 -17.66
CA GLY A 16 -30.06 -26.03 -17.71
C GLY A 16 -30.49 -25.24 -16.48
N ASN A 17 -29.65 -25.10 -15.47
CA ASN A 17 -29.92 -24.28 -14.30
C ASN A 17 -29.45 -22.82 -14.54
N PRO A 18 -30.34 -21.82 -14.66
CA PRO A 18 -29.97 -20.43 -14.87
C PRO A 18 -29.66 -19.69 -13.56
N GLN A 19 -29.59 -20.37 -12.43
CA GLN A 19 -29.31 -19.75 -11.14
C GLN A 19 -27.84 -19.30 -11.07
N LEU A 20 -27.63 -18.04 -10.70
CA LEU A 20 -26.29 -17.49 -10.48
C LEU A 20 -25.59 -18.21 -9.32
N SER A 21 -24.34 -18.59 -9.52
CA SER A 21 -23.47 -19.21 -8.50
C SER A 21 -22.83 -18.15 -7.61
N ASP A 22 -22.24 -18.60 -6.49
CA ASP A 22 -21.45 -17.73 -5.60
C ASP A 22 -20.23 -17.13 -6.32
N VAL A 23 -19.69 -17.84 -7.33
CA VAL A 23 -18.57 -17.36 -8.15
C VAL A 23 -19.03 -16.20 -9.03
N ASP A 24 -20.22 -16.29 -9.63
CA ASP A 24 -20.79 -15.21 -10.44
C ASP A 24 -21.05 -13.96 -9.60
N ILE A 25 -21.60 -14.14 -8.40
CA ILE A 25 -21.90 -13.07 -7.45
C ILE A 25 -20.60 -12.41 -6.97
N SER A 26 -19.58 -13.21 -6.70
CA SER A 26 -18.25 -12.70 -6.32
C SER A 26 -17.60 -11.91 -7.46
N SER A 27 -17.73 -12.39 -8.70
CA SER A 27 -17.23 -11.71 -9.89
C SER A 27 -17.97 -10.38 -10.14
N LEU A 28 -19.30 -10.34 -9.95
CA LEU A 28 -20.10 -9.12 -10.03
C LEU A 28 -19.60 -8.05 -9.07
N ARG A 29 -19.30 -8.43 -7.82
CA ARG A 29 -18.78 -7.52 -6.78
C ARG A 29 -17.37 -7.05 -7.09
N ALA A 30 -16.46 -7.99 -7.37
CA ALA A 30 -15.04 -7.71 -7.57
C ALA A 30 -14.77 -6.82 -8.80
N MET A 31 -15.46 -7.12 -9.89
CA MET A 31 -15.30 -6.41 -11.16
C MET A 31 -16.24 -5.20 -11.31
N ARG A 32 -17.18 -5.01 -10.35
CA ARG A 32 -18.21 -3.97 -10.38
C ARG A 32 -18.99 -3.92 -11.71
N PHE A 33 -19.34 -5.09 -12.20
CA PHE A 33 -20.15 -5.16 -13.42
C PHE A 33 -21.49 -4.44 -13.23
N ASP A 34 -21.98 -3.80 -14.30
CA ASP A 34 -23.31 -3.17 -14.32
C ASP A 34 -24.42 -4.22 -14.07
N ALA A 35 -24.22 -5.41 -14.61
CA ALA A 35 -25.08 -6.56 -14.40
C ALA A 35 -24.29 -7.86 -14.65
N MET A 36 -24.67 -8.91 -13.92
CA MET A 36 -24.27 -10.29 -14.19
C MET A 36 -25.51 -11.11 -14.48
N ALA A 37 -25.49 -11.93 -15.53
CA ALA A 37 -26.60 -12.79 -15.88
C ALA A 37 -26.12 -14.20 -16.21
N ALA A 38 -26.85 -15.21 -15.74
CA ALA A 38 -26.62 -16.61 -16.11
C ALA A 38 -27.78 -17.14 -16.93
N VAL A 39 -27.45 -17.74 -18.07
CA VAL A 39 -28.40 -18.41 -18.95
C VAL A 39 -28.26 -19.92 -18.80
N GLY A 40 -29.29 -20.58 -18.34
CA GLY A 40 -29.33 -22.05 -18.33
C GLY A 40 -29.44 -22.61 -19.75
N ALA A 41 -28.55 -23.52 -20.13
CA ALA A 41 -28.55 -24.16 -21.43
C ALA A 41 -28.64 -25.68 -21.27
N LYS A 42 -29.63 -26.31 -21.95
CA LYS A 42 -29.84 -27.75 -21.98
C LYS A 42 -30.28 -28.19 -23.36
N ASP A 43 -29.66 -29.23 -23.89
CA ASP A 43 -29.99 -29.82 -25.17
C ASP A 43 -30.04 -28.81 -26.34
N GLY A 44 -29.20 -27.78 -26.30
CA GLY A 44 -29.12 -26.71 -27.29
C GLY A 44 -30.17 -25.60 -27.15
N TYR A 45 -30.99 -25.66 -26.10
CA TYR A 45 -32.02 -24.67 -25.83
C TYR A 45 -31.78 -23.94 -24.51
N ALA A 46 -32.13 -22.66 -24.45
CA ALA A 46 -32.10 -21.90 -23.23
C ALA A 46 -33.33 -22.22 -22.36
N THR A 47 -33.09 -22.53 -21.09
CA THR A 47 -34.14 -22.88 -20.11
C THR A 47 -34.66 -21.68 -19.36
N GLY A 48 -33.85 -20.65 -19.20
CA GLY A 48 -34.19 -19.42 -18.50
C GLY A 48 -32.97 -18.54 -18.30
N ILE A 49 -33.18 -17.40 -17.67
CA ILE A 49 -32.09 -16.45 -17.27
C ILE A 49 -32.37 -15.87 -15.90
N GLN A 50 -31.34 -15.73 -15.09
CA GLN A 50 -31.35 -14.97 -13.86
C GLN A 50 -30.30 -13.86 -13.97
N SER A 51 -30.60 -12.68 -13.42
CA SER A 51 -29.66 -11.56 -13.38
C SER A 51 -29.46 -11.05 -11.96
N ALA A 52 -28.29 -10.45 -11.75
CA ALA A 52 -27.91 -9.80 -10.52
C ALA A 52 -27.39 -8.39 -10.80
N PHE A 53 -27.68 -7.46 -9.90
CA PHE A 53 -27.22 -6.08 -9.93
C PHE A 53 -26.61 -5.73 -8.57
N LEU A 54 -25.62 -4.83 -8.58
CA LEU A 54 -25.08 -4.29 -7.32
C LEU A 54 -26.10 -3.34 -6.69
N GLY A 55 -26.19 -3.39 -5.39
CA GLY A 55 -26.95 -2.43 -4.57
C GLY A 55 -26.03 -1.62 -3.66
N SER A 56 -26.63 -0.98 -2.68
CA SER A 56 -25.93 -0.15 -1.70
C SER A 56 -24.83 -0.89 -0.95
N TYR A 57 -23.81 -0.15 -0.54
CA TYR A 57 -22.69 -0.67 0.22
C TYR A 57 -23.05 -0.69 1.72
N VAL A 58 -23.19 -1.88 2.31
CA VAL A 58 -23.56 -2.05 3.71
C VAL A 58 -22.64 -3.07 4.38
N GLY A 59 -22.05 -2.69 5.51
CA GLY A 59 -21.21 -3.58 6.30
C GLY A 59 -19.93 -4.06 5.61
N GLY A 60 -19.32 -3.22 4.75
CA GLY A 60 -18.08 -3.58 4.05
C GLY A 60 -18.29 -4.29 2.70
N VAL A 61 -19.54 -4.57 2.28
CA VAL A 61 -19.83 -5.34 1.07
C VAL A 61 -20.97 -4.70 0.28
N ASN A 62 -20.86 -4.67 -1.05
CA ASN A 62 -22.00 -4.30 -1.89
C ASN A 62 -23.10 -5.37 -1.79
N GLN A 63 -24.31 -4.94 -1.49
CA GLN A 63 -25.48 -5.80 -1.55
C GLN A 63 -25.71 -6.25 -3.01
N VAL A 64 -26.32 -7.39 -3.19
CA VAL A 64 -26.63 -7.92 -4.53
C VAL A 64 -28.13 -8.16 -4.64
N HIS A 65 -28.74 -7.55 -5.63
CA HIS A 65 -30.15 -7.75 -5.96
C HIS A 65 -30.28 -8.81 -7.06
N LEU A 66 -30.81 -9.97 -6.69
CA LEU A 66 -31.10 -11.07 -7.60
C LEU A 66 -32.50 -10.91 -8.20
N THR A 67 -32.64 -11.13 -9.51
CA THR A 67 -33.94 -11.22 -10.16
C THR A 67 -34.52 -12.63 -10.04
N ASN A 68 -35.83 -12.74 -10.24
CA ASN A 68 -36.41 -14.04 -10.46
C ASN A 68 -35.94 -14.64 -11.78
N ILE A 69 -35.90 -15.96 -11.86
CA ILE A 69 -35.66 -16.67 -13.14
C ILE A 69 -36.80 -16.41 -14.08
N VAL A 70 -36.47 -15.92 -15.28
CA VAL A 70 -37.43 -15.61 -16.34
C VAL A 70 -37.08 -16.31 -17.64
N SER A 71 -38.05 -16.53 -18.49
CA SER A 71 -37.81 -17.02 -19.85
C SER A 71 -37.10 -15.96 -20.68
N ILE A 72 -36.15 -16.35 -21.52
CA ILE A 72 -35.42 -15.46 -22.44
C ILE A 72 -36.36 -14.63 -23.31
N HIS A 73 -37.53 -15.19 -23.69
CA HIS A 73 -38.52 -14.49 -24.50
C HIS A 73 -39.34 -13.43 -23.73
N LYS A 74 -39.19 -13.37 -22.39
CA LYS A 74 -39.94 -12.44 -21.53
C LYS A 74 -38.96 -11.57 -20.69
N LEU A 75 -37.86 -11.17 -21.28
CA LEU A 75 -36.89 -10.32 -20.62
C LEU A 75 -37.48 -8.95 -20.28
N PRO A 76 -37.50 -8.53 -19.00
CA PRO A 76 -37.99 -7.23 -18.61
C PRO A 76 -36.91 -6.14 -18.83
N GLN A 77 -36.59 -5.89 -20.12
CA GLN A 77 -35.46 -5.00 -20.50
C GLN A 77 -35.50 -3.64 -19.81
N ARG A 78 -36.68 -3.02 -19.73
CA ARG A 78 -36.83 -1.70 -19.11
C ARG A 78 -36.56 -1.76 -17.62
N ALA A 79 -37.10 -2.77 -16.93
CA ALA A 79 -36.84 -2.94 -15.48
C ALA A 79 -35.38 -3.25 -15.18
N TRP A 80 -34.64 -3.89 -16.08
CA TRP A 80 -33.22 -4.16 -15.92
C TRP A 80 -32.38 -2.89 -16.15
N MET A 81 -32.73 -2.04 -17.11
CA MET A 81 -32.08 -0.74 -17.29
C MET A 81 -32.29 0.15 -16.07
N ASP A 82 -33.54 0.23 -15.59
CA ASP A 82 -33.87 0.98 -14.35
C ASP A 82 -33.13 0.41 -13.12
N ALA A 83 -32.83 -0.89 -13.10
CA ALA A 83 -32.05 -1.53 -12.03
C ALA A 83 -30.57 -1.17 -12.12
N ILE A 84 -30.01 -1.09 -13.31
CA ILE A 84 -28.62 -0.66 -13.54
C ILE A 84 -28.44 0.82 -13.16
N GLU A 85 -29.37 1.69 -13.58
CA GLU A 85 -29.33 3.11 -13.22
C GLU A 85 -29.42 3.31 -11.70
N ARG A 86 -30.33 2.60 -11.04
CA ARG A 86 -30.41 2.62 -9.57
C ARG A 86 -29.15 2.09 -8.91
N ALA A 87 -28.57 1.02 -9.43
CA ALA A 87 -27.32 0.47 -8.90
C ALA A 87 -26.15 1.49 -9.04
N ASP A 88 -26.09 2.22 -10.15
CA ASP A 88 -25.06 3.26 -10.35
C ASP A 88 -25.25 4.41 -9.36
N ASP A 89 -26.49 4.83 -9.11
CA ASP A 89 -26.83 5.85 -8.12
C ASP A 89 -26.60 5.36 -6.69
N GLU A 90 -26.99 4.14 -6.34
CA GLU A 90 -26.80 3.55 -5.01
C GLU A 90 -25.33 3.31 -4.70
N VAL A 91 -24.52 2.88 -5.67
CA VAL A 91 -23.07 2.74 -5.54
C VAL A 91 -22.40 4.11 -5.34
N LEU A 92 -22.97 5.18 -5.90
CA LEU A 92 -22.52 6.56 -5.68
C LEU A 92 -22.94 7.09 -4.30
N ILE A 93 -24.17 6.81 -3.86
CA ILE A 93 -24.75 7.29 -2.60
C ILE A 93 -24.17 6.50 -1.41
N GLY A 94 -23.94 5.21 -1.59
CA GLY A 94 -23.33 4.33 -0.59
C GLY A 94 -21.81 4.46 -0.47
N ALA A 95 -21.17 5.33 -1.26
CA ALA A 95 -19.81 5.76 -0.95
C ALA A 95 -19.89 6.61 0.32
N PRO A 96 -19.41 6.13 1.48
CA PRO A 96 -19.41 6.97 2.65
C PRO A 96 -18.66 8.25 2.31
N ASN A 97 -19.32 9.40 2.50
CA ASN A 97 -18.67 10.69 2.75
C ASN A 97 -17.98 10.63 4.13
N SER A 98 -17.51 9.47 4.50
CA SER A 98 -16.64 9.28 5.64
C SER A 98 -15.22 9.25 5.11
N THR A 99 -14.46 10.22 5.47
CA THR A 99 -13.02 10.21 5.70
C THR A 99 -12.58 9.10 6.68
N GLN A 100 -13.25 7.96 6.72
CA GLN A 100 -12.70 6.71 7.18
C GLN A 100 -11.98 6.12 5.96
N GLU A 101 -10.68 6.29 5.92
CA GLU A 101 -9.77 5.52 5.10
C GLU A 101 -10.17 4.06 5.28
N GLU A 102 -10.71 3.43 4.23
CA GLU A 102 -10.98 1.99 4.25
C GLU A 102 -9.64 1.33 4.51
N GLN A 103 -9.49 0.66 5.65
CA GLN A 103 -8.28 -0.04 6.01
C GLN A 103 -8.01 -1.10 4.94
N GLU A 104 -6.87 -1.03 4.24
CA GLU A 104 -6.47 -2.06 3.29
C GLU A 104 -6.28 -3.39 4.04
N ARG A 105 -6.77 -4.48 3.46
CA ARG A 105 -6.65 -5.83 4.04
C ARG A 105 -5.32 -6.43 3.63
N ALA A 106 -4.38 -6.47 4.56
CA ALA A 106 -3.01 -6.87 4.33
C ALA A 106 -2.76 -8.36 4.61
N PHE A 107 -2.13 -9.05 3.67
CA PHE A 107 -1.60 -10.38 3.87
C PHE A 107 -0.08 -10.33 3.95
N LEU A 108 0.52 -10.88 5.01
CA LEU A 108 1.95 -10.76 5.29
C LEU A 108 2.71 -12.02 4.90
N VAL A 109 3.88 -11.85 4.30
CA VAL A 109 4.73 -12.94 3.82
C VAL A 109 6.17 -12.76 4.28
N GLY A 110 6.75 -13.78 4.92
CA GLY A 110 8.13 -13.75 5.40
C GLY A 110 8.89 -15.07 5.16
N LEU A 111 10.22 -14.99 5.20
CA LEU A 111 11.11 -16.16 5.06
C LEU A 111 11.90 -16.47 6.34
N ASP A 112 11.98 -15.53 7.28
CA ASP A 112 12.93 -15.58 8.39
C ASP A 112 12.31 -16.18 9.65
N SER A 113 11.56 -15.41 10.41
CA SER A 113 11.04 -15.82 11.72
C SER A 113 9.63 -15.29 12.00
N ASP A 114 8.99 -15.88 13.00
CA ASP A 114 7.68 -15.43 13.47
C ASP A 114 7.79 -14.03 14.11
N GLU A 115 8.92 -13.71 14.77
CA GLU A 115 9.17 -12.39 15.35
C GLU A 115 9.23 -11.30 14.28
N SER A 116 9.90 -11.58 13.13
CA SER A 116 9.96 -10.65 11.99
C SER A 116 8.59 -10.38 11.40
N LEU A 117 7.75 -11.43 11.26
CA LEU A 117 6.37 -11.28 10.81
C LEU A 117 5.50 -10.51 11.80
N LEU A 118 5.72 -10.69 13.11
CA LEU A 118 5.01 -9.93 14.14
C LEU A 118 5.37 -8.43 14.08
N GLU A 119 6.65 -8.12 13.84
CA GLU A 119 7.09 -6.73 13.66
C GLU A 119 6.48 -6.14 12.39
N LEU A 120 6.44 -6.92 11.28
CA LEU A 120 5.79 -6.51 10.04
C LEU A 120 4.28 -6.26 10.23
N ALA A 121 3.61 -7.06 11.05
CA ALA A 121 2.20 -6.86 11.39
C ALA A 121 1.97 -5.52 12.11
N ARG A 122 2.82 -5.18 13.06
CA ARG A 122 2.76 -3.86 13.75
C ARG A 122 3.05 -2.70 12.80
N LEU A 123 3.91 -2.89 11.78
CA LEU A 123 4.13 -1.89 10.74
C LEU A 123 2.88 -1.69 9.89
N ALA A 124 2.25 -2.77 9.44
CA ALA A 124 1.00 -2.72 8.65
C ALA A 124 -0.13 -2.03 9.45
N GLU A 125 -0.33 -2.40 10.71
CA GLU A 125 -1.29 -1.72 11.61
C GLU A 125 -0.97 -0.24 11.81
N THR A 126 0.32 0.12 11.86
CA THR A 126 0.76 1.52 11.98
C THR A 126 0.45 2.31 10.70
N ALA A 127 0.54 1.69 9.53
CA ALA A 127 0.16 2.27 8.24
C ALA A 127 -1.37 2.44 8.12
N GLY A 128 -2.14 1.73 8.93
CA GLY A 128 -3.60 1.74 8.92
C GLY A 128 -4.22 0.49 8.29
N ASP A 129 -3.40 -0.51 7.95
CA ASP A 129 -3.85 -1.74 7.32
C ASP A 129 -4.41 -2.73 8.33
N GLN A 130 -5.37 -3.54 7.92
CA GLN A 130 -5.88 -4.67 8.68
C GLN A 130 -5.19 -5.97 8.27
N VAL A 131 -4.43 -6.60 9.16
CA VAL A 131 -3.78 -7.88 8.89
C VAL A 131 -4.81 -9.01 8.86
N VAL A 132 -5.05 -9.59 7.68
CA VAL A 132 -6.03 -10.67 7.45
C VAL A 132 -5.40 -12.06 7.37
N GLY A 133 -4.08 -12.15 7.25
CA GLY A 133 -3.36 -13.42 7.23
C GLY A 133 -1.86 -13.27 7.16
N THR A 134 -1.17 -14.36 7.48
CA THR A 134 0.28 -14.43 7.46
C THR A 134 0.74 -15.75 6.81
N MET A 135 1.89 -15.72 6.12
CA MET A 135 2.53 -16.90 5.55
C MET A 135 4.03 -16.84 5.84
N LEU A 136 4.53 -17.80 6.62
CA LEU A 136 5.95 -17.98 6.87
C LEU A 136 6.47 -19.19 6.08
N GLN A 137 7.52 -18.97 5.30
CA GLN A 137 8.26 -20.06 4.67
C GLN A 137 9.70 -20.01 5.15
N ARG A 138 10.09 -20.87 6.08
CA ARG A 138 11.47 -20.91 6.58
C ARG A 138 12.43 -21.33 5.47
N LYS A 139 13.13 -20.34 4.90
CA LYS A 139 14.05 -20.52 3.79
C LYS A 139 15.23 -19.55 3.94
N THR A 140 16.44 -20.06 3.80
CA THR A 140 17.68 -19.25 3.98
C THR A 140 17.96 -18.31 2.82
N ARG A 141 17.38 -18.53 1.65
CA ARG A 141 17.56 -17.67 0.47
C ARG A 141 16.24 -17.49 -0.25
N PRO A 142 15.86 -16.25 -0.58
CA PRO A 142 14.67 -16.01 -1.38
C PRO A 142 14.82 -16.60 -2.79
N ASP A 143 13.70 -16.97 -3.38
CA ASP A 143 13.66 -17.36 -4.79
C ASP A 143 13.90 -16.12 -5.68
N THR A 144 14.65 -16.32 -6.77
CA THR A 144 15.05 -15.21 -7.65
C THR A 144 13.89 -14.66 -8.48
N ALA A 145 12.86 -15.48 -8.75
CA ALA A 145 11.72 -15.11 -9.58
C ALA A 145 10.52 -14.61 -8.78
N THR A 146 10.21 -15.26 -7.65
CA THR A 146 8.97 -15.07 -6.90
C THR A 146 9.16 -14.92 -5.39
N TYR A 147 10.39 -14.73 -4.91
CA TYR A 147 10.74 -14.64 -3.49
C TYR A 147 10.46 -15.91 -2.68
N ILE A 148 9.23 -16.45 -2.70
CA ILE A 148 8.82 -17.68 -1.98
C ILE A 148 8.86 -18.95 -2.84
N GLY A 149 9.08 -18.85 -4.14
CA GLY A 149 8.99 -19.94 -5.11
C GLY A 149 7.56 -20.08 -5.69
N SER A 150 7.48 -20.60 -6.94
CA SER A 150 6.23 -20.58 -7.73
C SER A 150 5.07 -21.31 -7.05
N GLY A 151 5.28 -22.57 -6.60
CA GLY A 151 4.22 -23.34 -5.95
C GLY A 151 3.68 -22.68 -4.66
N LYS A 152 4.56 -22.00 -3.90
CA LYS A 152 4.13 -21.27 -2.70
C LYS A 152 3.45 -19.95 -3.05
N ALA A 153 3.80 -19.34 -4.19
CA ALA A 153 3.11 -18.17 -4.70
C ALA A 153 1.68 -18.49 -5.17
N ASP A 154 1.47 -19.67 -5.77
CA ASP A 154 0.11 -20.12 -6.13
C ASP A 154 -0.75 -20.37 -4.88
N GLU A 155 -0.18 -21.01 -3.84
CA GLU A 155 -0.84 -21.20 -2.54
C GLU A 155 -1.19 -19.85 -1.88
N LEU A 156 -0.27 -18.88 -1.94
CA LEU A 156 -0.49 -17.53 -1.47
C LEU A 156 -1.63 -16.84 -2.22
N SER A 157 -1.70 -17.01 -3.54
CA SER A 157 -2.78 -16.43 -4.37
C SER A 157 -4.16 -16.94 -3.92
N LEU A 158 -4.29 -18.23 -3.68
CA LEU A 158 -5.53 -18.82 -3.15
C LEU A 158 -5.86 -18.30 -1.74
N ALA A 159 -4.84 -18.18 -0.87
CA ALA A 159 -5.03 -17.69 0.49
C ALA A 159 -5.45 -16.20 0.52
N CYS A 160 -4.92 -15.37 -0.39
CA CYS A 160 -5.30 -13.97 -0.55
C CYS A 160 -6.76 -13.83 -1.05
N GLN A 161 -7.13 -14.62 -2.05
CA GLN A 161 -8.52 -14.64 -2.56
C GLN A 161 -9.52 -15.08 -1.49
N ALA A 162 -9.18 -16.12 -0.71
CA ALA A 162 -10.06 -16.62 0.37
C ALA A 162 -10.27 -15.61 1.50
N ARG A 163 -9.39 -14.63 1.64
CA ARG A 163 -9.44 -13.60 2.68
C ARG A 163 -9.70 -12.20 2.15
N ASP A 164 -9.99 -12.06 0.85
CA ASP A 164 -10.17 -10.77 0.15
C ASP A 164 -9.04 -9.78 0.51
N ALA A 165 -7.79 -10.20 0.36
CA ALA A 165 -6.64 -9.35 0.65
C ALA A 165 -6.46 -8.31 -0.46
N ASP A 166 -6.36 -7.02 -0.08
CA ASP A 166 -6.14 -5.91 -1.01
C ASP A 166 -4.66 -5.70 -1.28
N VAL A 167 -3.81 -5.98 -0.29
CA VAL A 167 -2.36 -5.80 -0.36
C VAL A 167 -1.63 -7.02 0.21
N VAL A 168 -0.53 -7.40 -0.42
CA VAL A 168 0.38 -8.42 0.07
C VAL A 168 1.72 -7.78 0.38
N ILE A 169 2.17 -7.90 1.64
CA ILE A 169 3.36 -7.25 2.16
C ILE A 169 4.44 -8.30 2.44
N PHE A 170 5.58 -8.14 1.78
CA PHE A 170 6.73 -9.03 1.94
C PHE A 170 7.74 -8.44 2.95
N ASP A 171 8.26 -9.29 3.83
CA ASP A 171 9.13 -8.91 4.95
C ASP A 171 10.55 -8.49 4.55
N ASP A 172 10.97 -8.78 3.33
CA ASP A 172 12.26 -8.36 2.77
C ASP A 172 12.03 -7.54 1.50
N GLU A 173 13.09 -6.85 1.05
CA GLU A 173 13.05 -6.08 -0.20
C GLU A 173 12.84 -7.00 -1.40
N LEU A 174 11.92 -6.61 -2.28
CA LEU A 174 11.67 -7.30 -3.55
C LEU A 174 12.42 -6.63 -4.69
N SER A 175 13.00 -7.43 -5.57
CA SER A 175 13.47 -6.93 -6.88
C SER A 175 12.29 -6.60 -7.78
N GLY A 176 12.47 -5.68 -8.74
CA GLY A 176 11.41 -5.34 -9.71
C GLY A 176 10.90 -6.55 -10.54
N VAL A 177 11.72 -7.61 -10.71
CA VAL A 177 11.30 -8.86 -11.35
C VAL A 177 10.40 -9.67 -10.43
N GLN A 178 10.76 -9.80 -9.16
CA GLN A 178 9.94 -10.50 -8.16
C GLN A 178 8.59 -9.81 -7.97
N THR A 179 8.57 -8.48 -7.81
CA THR A 179 7.33 -7.71 -7.67
C THR A 179 6.39 -7.99 -8.83
N ARG A 180 6.87 -7.86 -10.07
CA ARG A 180 6.07 -8.11 -11.26
C ARG A 180 5.53 -9.53 -11.35
N ASN A 181 6.40 -10.53 -11.14
CA ASN A 181 5.96 -11.93 -11.22
C ASN A 181 4.91 -12.25 -10.14
N LEU A 182 5.05 -11.65 -8.95
CA LEU A 182 4.07 -11.78 -7.88
C LEU A 182 2.76 -11.07 -8.21
N GLU A 183 2.79 -9.85 -8.78
CA GLU A 183 1.60 -9.14 -9.25
C GLU A 183 0.84 -9.95 -10.32
N ASP A 184 1.57 -10.59 -11.25
CA ASP A 184 0.99 -11.45 -12.29
C ASP A 184 0.30 -12.71 -11.68
N ILE A 185 0.83 -13.26 -10.59
CA ILE A 185 0.28 -14.43 -9.89
C ILE A 185 -0.88 -14.04 -8.96
N LEU A 186 -0.72 -12.97 -8.20
CA LEU A 186 -1.65 -12.56 -7.14
C LEU A 186 -2.87 -11.77 -7.64
N ARG A 187 -3.05 -11.63 -8.91
CA ARG A 187 -4.17 -11.05 -9.68
C ARG A 187 -5.17 -10.25 -8.84
N GLY A 188 -4.90 -8.96 -8.65
CA GLY A 188 -5.82 -8.02 -8.00
C GLY A 188 -5.35 -7.50 -6.64
N ALA A 189 -4.43 -8.17 -5.95
CA ALA A 189 -3.81 -7.65 -4.75
C ALA A 189 -2.55 -6.83 -5.12
N LYS A 190 -2.38 -5.68 -4.48
CA LYS A 190 -1.17 -4.85 -4.59
C LYS A 190 -0.01 -5.58 -3.91
N VAL A 191 1.16 -5.59 -4.54
CA VAL A 191 2.38 -6.21 -3.97
C VAL A 191 3.33 -5.11 -3.51
N ILE A 192 3.62 -5.09 -2.22
CA ILE A 192 4.61 -4.17 -1.63
C ILE A 192 5.59 -4.96 -0.77
N ASP A 193 6.71 -4.33 -0.47
CA ASP A 193 7.70 -4.86 0.45
C ASP A 193 7.82 -4.00 1.71
N ARG A 194 8.57 -4.52 2.70
CA ARG A 194 8.80 -3.84 3.98
C ARG A 194 9.31 -2.41 3.82
N THR A 195 10.20 -2.17 2.85
CA THR A 195 10.75 -0.84 2.60
C THR A 195 9.70 0.13 2.08
N THR A 196 8.85 -0.30 1.15
CA THR A 196 7.72 0.49 0.67
C THR A 196 6.76 0.83 1.81
N LEU A 197 6.39 -0.15 2.63
CA LEU A 197 5.53 0.05 3.79
C LEU A 197 6.11 1.09 4.78
N ILE A 198 7.39 0.99 5.11
CA ILE A 198 8.07 1.97 5.99
C ILE A 198 8.06 3.37 5.37
N LEU A 199 8.32 3.49 4.06
CA LEU A 199 8.25 4.76 3.34
C LEU A 199 6.85 5.36 3.35
N ASP A 200 5.81 4.56 3.25
CA ASP A 200 4.42 5.01 3.30
C ASP A 200 4.05 5.49 4.73
N ILE A 201 4.49 4.78 5.78
CA ILE A 201 4.35 5.26 7.18
C ILE A 201 5.07 6.60 7.36
N PHE A 202 6.27 6.75 6.81
CA PHE A 202 7.03 8.00 6.91
C PHE A 202 6.37 9.13 6.15
N ALA A 203 5.78 8.87 4.99
CA ALA A 203 5.02 9.87 4.24
C ALA A 203 3.80 10.38 5.01
N GLN A 204 3.13 9.51 5.75
CA GLN A 204 2.00 9.89 6.62
C GLN A 204 2.46 10.68 7.85
N ARG A 205 3.64 10.38 8.40
CA ARG A 205 4.14 10.96 9.67
C ARG A 205 4.97 12.22 9.50
N ALA A 206 5.54 12.48 8.33
CA ALA A 206 6.37 13.66 8.06
C ALA A 206 5.54 14.94 8.16
N GLN A 207 5.75 15.73 9.21
CA GLN A 207 5.05 17.01 9.43
C GLN A 207 5.92 18.17 8.97
N SER A 208 7.24 18.12 9.17
CA SER A 208 8.14 19.17 8.73
C SER A 208 8.27 19.23 7.20
N ARG A 209 8.53 20.43 6.66
CA ARG A 209 8.81 20.59 5.23
C ARG A 209 10.00 19.72 4.79
N GLU A 210 11.02 19.69 5.61
CA GLU A 210 12.23 18.94 5.33
C GLU A 210 11.99 17.43 5.38
N GLY A 211 11.31 16.91 6.42
CA GLY A 211 10.93 15.52 6.52
C GLY A 211 10.15 15.04 5.29
N ARG A 212 9.19 15.85 4.80
CA ARG A 212 8.45 15.52 3.58
C ARG A 212 9.32 15.45 2.34
N LEU A 213 10.25 16.39 2.17
CA LEU A 213 11.18 16.38 1.02
C LEU A 213 12.12 15.17 1.07
N GLN A 214 12.60 14.81 2.25
CA GLN A 214 13.45 13.63 2.45
C GLN A 214 12.72 12.33 2.16
N VAL A 215 11.49 12.18 2.64
CA VAL A 215 10.65 11.00 2.37
C VAL A 215 10.34 10.91 0.88
N GLU A 216 9.96 12.01 0.22
CA GLU A 216 9.72 12.04 -1.24
C GLU A 216 10.97 11.61 -2.01
N LEU A 217 12.14 12.12 -1.62
CA LEU A 217 13.42 11.75 -2.23
C LEU A 217 13.72 10.25 -2.05
N ALA A 218 13.50 9.70 -0.84
CA ALA A 218 13.71 8.30 -0.53
C ALA A 218 12.75 7.39 -1.32
N GLN A 219 11.46 7.74 -1.42
CA GLN A 219 10.49 7.01 -2.23
C GLN A 219 10.90 6.98 -3.72
N MET A 220 11.32 8.12 -4.28
CA MET A 220 11.77 8.17 -5.66
C MET A 220 13.07 7.38 -5.89
N ALA A 221 14.01 7.44 -4.94
CA ALA A 221 15.27 6.70 -5.01
C ALA A 221 15.01 5.19 -4.98
N TYR A 222 14.03 4.75 -4.18
CA TYR A 222 13.64 3.36 -4.05
C TYR A 222 12.88 2.84 -5.29
N GLN A 223 12.01 3.65 -5.87
CA GLN A 223 11.22 3.29 -7.05
C GLN A 223 12.04 3.28 -8.35
N LEU A 224 13.02 4.17 -8.49
CA LEU A 224 13.77 4.37 -9.75
C LEU A 224 14.43 3.07 -10.28
N PRO A 225 15.13 2.23 -9.49
CA PRO A 225 15.70 0.96 -9.96
C PRO A 225 14.62 -0.05 -10.37
N ARG A 226 13.45 -0.03 -9.72
CA ARG A 226 12.33 -0.96 -9.97
C ARG A 226 11.64 -0.70 -11.30
N LEU A 227 11.55 0.54 -11.72
CA LEU A 227 11.10 0.92 -13.07
C LEU A 227 11.99 0.34 -14.19
N LEU A 228 13.24 -0.05 -13.89
CA LEU A 228 14.13 -0.71 -14.83
C LEU A 228 13.69 -2.12 -15.21
N GLY A 229 13.06 -2.85 -14.30
CA GLY A 229 12.55 -4.20 -14.53
C GLY A 229 11.42 -4.25 -15.55
N HIS A 230 10.62 -3.21 -15.66
CA HIS A 230 9.51 -3.11 -16.61
C HIS A 230 9.96 -2.93 -18.07
N GLY A 231 11.10 -2.28 -18.34
CA GLY A 231 11.56 -1.97 -19.70
C GLY A 231 12.21 -3.15 -20.44
N VAL A 232 12.92 -4.01 -19.74
CA VAL A 232 13.69 -5.11 -20.37
C VAL A 232 12.78 -6.22 -20.92
N ALA A 233 11.60 -6.43 -20.32
CA ALA A 233 10.65 -7.44 -20.77
C ALA A 233 9.86 -6.97 -22.02
N MET A 234 9.54 -5.68 -22.12
CA MET A 234 8.92 -5.12 -23.34
C MET A 234 9.87 -5.08 -24.54
N SER A 235 11.18 -4.85 -24.33
CA SER A 235 12.19 -4.86 -25.40
C SER A 235 12.40 -6.26 -26.00
N ARG A 236 12.17 -7.34 -25.25
CA ARG A 236 12.32 -8.71 -25.75
C ARG A 236 11.15 -9.19 -26.61
N LEU A 237 9.96 -8.59 -26.48
CA LEU A 237 8.78 -8.92 -27.29
C LEU A 237 8.73 -8.18 -28.64
N GLY A 238 9.54 -7.14 -28.82
CA GLY A 238 9.64 -6.36 -30.05
C GLY A 238 10.94 -6.64 -30.81
N GLY A 239 11.30 -7.91 -31.03
CA GLY A 239 12.56 -8.32 -31.67
C GLY A 239 12.72 -7.84 -33.11
N GLY A 240 13.35 -6.68 -33.26
CA GLY A 240 13.87 -6.16 -34.52
C GLY A 240 14.98 -5.15 -34.26
N ILE A 241 16.16 -5.37 -34.86
CA ILE A 241 17.27 -4.42 -34.86
C ILE A 241 16.78 -3.12 -35.54
N GLY A 242 16.47 -2.07 -34.74
CA GLY A 242 16.18 -0.73 -35.26
C GLY A 242 14.85 -0.10 -34.93
N THR A 243 13.92 -0.78 -34.25
CA THR A 243 12.64 -0.18 -33.81
C THR A 243 12.70 0.26 -32.37
N ARG A 244 13.00 1.54 -32.13
CA ARG A 244 12.67 2.22 -30.86
C ARG A 244 11.15 2.27 -30.76
N GLY A 245 10.54 1.29 -30.06
CA GLY A 245 9.11 1.27 -29.84
C GLY A 245 8.65 2.44 -28.95
N PRO A 246 7.40 2.92 -29.09
CA PRO A 246 6.85 4.04 -28.28
C PRO A 246 6.87 3.77 -26.76
N GLY A 247 7.07 2.51 -26.32
CA GLY A 247 7.21 2.15 -24.90
C GLY A 247 8.58 2.48 -24.30
N GLU A 248 9.68 2.36 -25.05
CA GLU A 248 11.02 2.73 -24.56
C GLU A 248 11.13 4.24 -24.30
N SER A 249 10.59 5.06 -25.19
CA SER A 249 10.63 6.52 -25.03
C SER A 249 9.82 6.99 -23.81
N ARG A 250 8.74 6.31 -23.47
CA ARG A 250 7.88 6.65 -22.32
C ARG A 250 8.57 6.35 -21.00
N LEU A 251 9.14 5.17 -20.84
CA LEU A 251 9.92 4.79 -19.65
C LEU A 251 11.16 5.67 -19.46
N GLU A 252 11.82 6.04 -20.55
CA GLU A 252 12.98 6.91 -20.46
C GLU A 252 12.60 8.34 -20.10
N MET A 253 11.47 8.85 -20.58
CA MET A 253 10.91 10.13 -20.15
C MET A 253 10.53 10.13 -18.68
N ASP A 254 9.87 9.08 -18.19
CA ASP A 254 9.49 8.96 -16.78
C ASP A 254 10.74 8.90 -15.88
N ARG A 255 11.76 8.11 -16.26
CA ARG A 255 13.04 8.06 -15.54
C ARG A 255 13.75 9.41 -15.50
N ARG A 256 13.74 10.16 -16.62
CA ARG A 256 14.34 11.49 -16.70
C ARG A 256 13.58 12.48 -15.82
N ARG A 257 12.25 12.38 -15.78
CA ARG A 257 11.39 13.19 -14.91
C ARG A 257 11.69 12.93 -13.44
N ILE A 258 11.76 11.64 -13.03
CA ILE A 258 12.09 11.25 -11.66
C ILE A 258 13.48 11.75 -11.27
N ARG A 259 14.50 11.55 -12.11
CA ARG A 259 15.86 12.03 -11.81
C ARG A 259 15.94 13.56 -11.67
N ARG A 260 15.21 14.30 -12.50
CA ARG A 260 15.11 15.77 -12.35
C ARG A 260 14.49 16.12 -11.02
N ARG A 261 13.37 15.53 -10.67
CA ARG A 261 12.70 15.79 -9.40
C ARG A 261 13.60 15.45 -8.20
N MET A 262 14.31 14.33 -8.23
CA MET A 262 15.30 13.98 -7.22
C MET A 262 16.42 15.03 -7.08
N SER A 263 16.90 15.60 -8.20
CA SER A 263 17.91 16.66 -8.19
C SER A 263 17.36 17.95 -7.57
N ASP A 264 16.12 18.32 -7.89
CA ASP A 264 15.47 19.49 -7.32
C ASP A 264 15.24 19.32 -5.81
N LEU A 265 14.76 18.14 -5.38
CA LEU A 265 14.58 17.81 -3.96
C LEU A 265 15.88 17.90 -3.17
N ARG A 266 16.99 17.35 -3.71
CA ARG A 266 18.31 17.45 -3.04
C ARG A 266 18.72 18.90 -2.84
N ARG A 267 18.56 19.74 -3.85
CA ARG A 267 18.86 21.17 -3.74
C ARG A 267 18.02 21.86 -2.67
N GLU A 268 16.70 21.58 -2.63
CA GLU A 268 15.81 22.14 -1.60
C GLU A 268 16.20 21.67 -0.19
N ILE A 269 16.60 20.41 0.00
CA ILE A 269 17.09 19.86 1.26
C ILE A 269 18.39 20.56 1.67
N ASP A 270 19.35 20.72 0.75
CA ASP A 270 20.62 21.39 1.02
C ASP A 270 20.44 22.86 1.47
N GLU A 271 19.50 23.57 0.85
CA GLU A 271 19.15 24.94 1.23
C GLU A 271 18.60 25.01 2.68
N LEU A 272 17.75 24.04 3.06
CA LEU A 272 17.22 23.95 4.44
C LEU A 272 18.29 23.54 5.45
N SER A 273 19.19 22.63 5.09
CA SER A 273 20.32 22.19 5.92
C SER A 273 21.27 23.37 6.25
N GLY A 274 21.52 24.25 5.27
CA GLY A 274 22.31 25.46 5.49
C GLY A 274 21.73 26.40 6.58
N GLN A 275 20.43 26.51 6.68
CA GLN A 275 19.77 27.30 7.73
C GLN A 275 19.90 26.65 9.12
N ARG A 276 19.91 25.31 9.20
CA ARG A 276 20.11 24.59 10.46
C ARG A 276 21.54 24.74 10.99
N SER A 277 22.53 24.62 10.13
CA SER A 277 23.94 24.80 10.53
C SER A 277 24.20 26.16 11.20
N LEU A 278 23.53 27.22 10.73
CA LEU A 278 23.60 28.55 11.36
C LEU A 278 22.93 28.57 12.74
N ARG A 279 21.82 27.85 12.93
CA ARG A 279 21.17 27.73 14.25
C ARG A 279 22.00 26.92 15.22
N ARG A 280 22.65 25.85 14.75
CA ARG A 280 23.58 24.99 15.53
C ARG A 280 24.77 25.80 16.01
N ALA A 281 25.43 26.56 15.15
CA ALA A 281 26.53 27.45 15.52
C ALA A 281 26.15 28.49 16.57
N ARG A 282 24.91 28.97 16.61
CA ARG A 282 24.38 29.86 17.65
C ARG A 282 24.19 29.12 18.99
N ARG A 283 23.69 27.86 18.95
CA ARG A 283 23.50 27.00 20.15
C ARG A 283 24.86 26.67 20.79
N GLU A 284 25.85 26.31 19.98
CA GLU A 284 27.22 26.05 20.47
C GLU A 284 27.84 27.26 21.22
N LYS A 285 27.60 28.48 20.75
CA LYS A 285 28.01 29.70 21.44
C LYS A 285 27.39 29.85 22.84
N ASN A 286 26.17 29.36 23.02
CA ASN A 286 25.42 29.49 24.28
C ASN A 286 25.75 28.34 25.27
N LYS A 287 26.60 27.36 24.90
CA LYS A 287 27.04 26.22 25.72
C LYS A 287 25.92 25.42 26.40
N VAL A 288 24.72 25.35 25.76
CA VAL A 288 23.63 24.52 26.27
C VAL A 288 23.88 23.07 25.88
N PRO A 289 24.00 22.13 26.83
CA PRO A 289 24.21 20.71 26.53
C PRO A 289 23.01 20.15 25.73
N VAL A 290 23.30 19.24 24.81
CA VAL A 290 22.26 18.51 24.02
C VAL A 290 22.35 17.03 24.35
N VAL A 291 21.20 16.42 24.66
CA VAL A 291 21.08 14.99 24.98
C VAL A 291 20.07 14.39 24.00
N ALA A 292 20.51 13.41 23.21
CA ALA A 292 19.61 12.71 22.25
C ALA A 292 19.11 11.40 22.86
N LEU A 293 17.80 11.14 22.71
CA LEU A 293 17.15 9.86 23.05
C LEU A 293 17.25 8.92 21.85
N VAL A 294 18.00 7.85 22.00
CA VAL A 294 18.23 6.85 20.95
C VAL A 294 17.70 5.48 21.41
N GLY A 295 17.06 4.75 20.54
CA GLY A 295 16.54 3.42 20.84
C GLY A 295 15.51 2.94 19.80
N TYR A 296 15.01 1.72 19.99
CA TYR A 296 14.03 1.11 19.08
C TYR A 296 12.71 1.89 19.03
N THR A 297 11.95 1.71 17.96
CA THR A 297 10.58 2.20 17.88
C THR A 297 9.76 1.64 19.04
N ASN A 298 8.84 2.46 19.55
CA ASN A 298 8.00 2.10 20.69
C ASN A 298 8.75 1.69 22.00
N ALA A 299 9.99 2.16 22.19
CA ALA A 299 10.78 1.92 23.40
C ALA A 299 10.53 2.97 24.53
N GLY A 300 9.51 3.83 24.37
CA GLY A 300 9.15 4.85 25.35
C GLY A 300 9.98 6.14 25.31
N LYS A 301 10.71 6.44 24.21
CA LYS A 301 11.53 7.66 24.05
C LYS A 301 10.70 8.93 24.18
N SER A 302 9.61 9.04 23.46
CA SER A 302 8.71 10.21 23.49
C SER A 302 7.99 10.34 24.84
N THR A 303 7.66 9.23 25.48
CA THR A 303 7.11 9.21 26.84
C THR A 303 8.11 9.75 27.85
N LEU A 304 9.39 9.36 27.73
CA LEU A 304 10.47 9.86 28.59
C LEU A 304 10.68 11.36 28.36
N LEU A 305 10.68 11.82 27.10
CA LEU A 305 10.76 13.26 26.77
C LEU A 305 9.65 14.05 27.46
N ASN A 306 8.39 13.57 27.36
CA ASN A 306 7.23 14.22 27.98
C ASN A 306 7.36 14.29 29.50
N THR A 307 7.77 13.17 30.13
CA THR A 307 7.94 13.10 31.58
C THR A 307 9.00 14.07 32.10
N LEU A 308 10.12 14.22 31.40
CA LEU A 308 11.22 15.06 31.84
C LEU A 308 11.02 16.54 31.48
N SER A 309 10.37 16.85 30.39
CA SER A 309 10.17 18.23 29.90
C SER A 309 8.85 18.87 30.34
N GLY A 310 7.90 18.07 30.85
CA GLY A 310 6.53 18.53 31.11
C GLY A 310 5.77 18.89 29.82
N ALA A 311 6.24 18.41 28.67
CA ALA A 311 5.63 18.65 27.37
C ALA A 311 4.54 17.60 27.07
N ASP A 312 3.64 17.94 26.18
CA ASP A 312 2.57 17.06 25.69
C ASP A 312 2.84 16.73 24.21
N VAL A 313 3.92 15.97 23.98
CA VAL A 313 4.26 15.46 22.65
C VAL A 313 3.46 14.19 22.40
N LEU A 314 2.96 14.01 21.19
CA LEU A 314 2.20 12.83 20.80
C LEU A 314 3.01 11.55 21.07
N ALA A 315 2.60 10.80 22.09
CA ALA A 315 3.16 9.48 22.42
C ALA A 315 2.08 8.44 22.14
N GLU A 316 2.16 7.81 20.98
CA GLU A 316 1.24 6.73 20.57
C GLU A 316 1.92 5.37 20.71
N ASP A 317 1.13 4.34 20.98
CA ASP A 317 1.58 2.93 20.93
C ASP A 317 1.65 2.45 19.48
N LYS A 318 2.39 3.18 18.64
CA LYS A 318 2.60 2.90 17.22
C LYS A 318 4.07 3.00 16.88
N LEU A 319 4.52 2.22 15.90
CA LEU A 319 5.87 2.31 15.39
C LEU A 319 6.07 3.66 14.68
N PHE A 320 7.26 4.25 14.78
CA PHE A 320 7.59 5.54 14.18
C PHE A 320 6.62 6.69 14.55
N ALA A 321 6.15 6.72 15.81
CA ALA A 321 5.32 7.82 16.29
C ALA A 321 6.00 9.19 16.14
N THR A 322 7.33 9.24 16.31
CA THR A 322 8.19 10.42 16.08
C THR A 322 9.04 10.19 14.84
N LEU A 323 8.84 11.00 13.80
CA LEU A 323 9.68 11.03 12.60
C LEU A 323 10.54 12.29 12.55
N ASP A 324 9.93 13.46 12.79
CA ASP A 324 10.66 14.72 12.89
C ASP A 324 11.27 14.85 14.30
N PRO A 325 12.53 15.28 14.45
CA PRO A 325 13.16 15.42 15.77
C PRO A 325 12.44 16.48 16.58
N VAL A 326 12.09 16.13 17.81
CA VAL A 326 11.43 17.02 18.76
C VAL A 326 12.44 17.44 19.82
N VAL A 327 12.73 18.73 19.88
CA VAL A 327 13.67 19.32 20.85
C VAL A 327 12.90 19.99 21.98
N ARG A 328 13.23 19.69 23.23
CA ARG A 328 12.65 20.31 24.43
C ARG A 328 13.74 20.71 25.43
N THR A 329 13.52 21.84 26.10
CA THR A 329 14.41 22.26 27.20
C THR A 329 13.98 21.56 28.50
N VAL A 330 14.92 20.93 29.16
CA VAL A 330 14.74 20.30 30.47
C VAL A 330 15.55 21.07 31.50
N LYS A 331 14.90 21.44 32.62
CA LYS A 331 15.54 22.10 33.74
C LYS A 331 15.99 21.06 34.77
N THR A 332 17.24 21.14 35.23
CA THR A 332 17.72 20.27 36.27
C THR A 332 17.42 20.83 37.65
N PRO A 333 17.27 20.00 38.68
CA PRO A 333 17.05 20.45 40.05
C PRO A 333 18.17 21.39 40.58
N ALA A 334 19.37 21.29 39.99
CA ALA A 334 20.54 22.13 40.36
C ALA A 334 20.53 23.51 39.67
N GLY A 335 19.46 23.88 38.95
CA GLY A 335 19.29 25.18 38.28
C GLY A 335 19.94 25.30 36.90
N GLY A 336 20.48 24.20 36.36
CA GLY A 336 20.96 24.13 34.97
C GLY A 336 19.83 23.77 33.98
N GLU A 337 20.12 23.95 32.69
CA GLU A 337 19.22 23.51 31.62
C GLU A 337 19.98 22.75 30.52
N PHE A 338 19.29 21.80 29.86
CA PHE A 338 19.81 21.12 28.70
C PHE A 338 18.70 20.90 27.67
N LEU A 339 19.06 20.68 26.42
CA LEU A 339 18.13 20.33 25.36
C LEU A 339 18.02 18.79 25.27
N LEU A 340 16.80 18.28 25.36
CA LEU A 340 16.49 16.86 25.15
C LEU A 340 15.87 16.71 23.77
N VAL A 341 16.42 15.82 22.96
CA VAL A 341 16.00 15.57 21.58
C VAL A 341 15.43 14.17 21.46
N ASP A 342 14.18 14.05 21.07
CA ASP A 342 13.59 12.76 20.65
C ASP A 342 13.91 12.51 19.19
N THR A 343 14.38 11.31 18.88
CA THR A 343 14.79 10.90 17.53
C THR A 343 13.93 9.77 17.01
N VAL A 344 14.01 9.54 15.68
CA VAL A 344 13.38 8.39 15.04
C VAL A 344 13.84 7.10 15.71
N GLY A 345 12.89 6.20 15.97
CA GLY A 345 13.20 4.88 16.54
C GLY A 345 13.81 3.94 15.51
N PHE A 346 14.74 3.09 15.96
CA PHE A 346 15.27 2.01 15.13
C PHE A 346 14.27 0.85 15.01
N ILE A 347 14.37 0.11 13.90
CA ILE A 347 13.61 -1.10 13.63
C ILE A 347 14.54 -2.13 12.99
N SER A 348 14.19 -3.41 13.10
CA SER A 348 14.94 -4.47 12.41
C SER A 348 14.84 -4.29 10.90
N LYS A 349 15.88 -4.69 10.17
CA LYS A 349 15.92 -4.60 8.69
C LYS A 349 15.61 -3.20 8.14
N LEU A 350 16.09 -2.13 8.82
CA LEU A 350 15.95 -0.76 8.32
C LEU A 350 16.76 -0.60 7.02
N PRO A 351 16.17 -0.22 5.90
CA PRO A 351 16.89 -0.05 4.64
C PRO A 351 17.95 1.04 4.71
N HIS A 352 19.15 0.78 4.15
CA HIS A 352 20.24 1.77 4.13
C HIS A 352 19.86 3.08 3.43
N SER A 353 19.05 3.01 2.38
CA SER A 353 18.54 4.19 1.67
C SER A 353 17.71 5.12 2.57
N LEU A 354 17.05 4.57 3.60
CA LEU A 354 16.32 5.35 4.58
C LEU A 354 17.24 5.95 5.62
N VAL A 355 18.29 5.23 6.04
CA VAL A 355 19.30 5.77 6.96
C VAL A 355 19.95 7.02 6.37
N ASP A 356 20.31 6.98 5.08
CA ASP A 356 20.89 8.13 4.38
C ASP A 356 19.91 9.31 4.30
N ALA A 357 18.63 9.05 4.06
CA ALA A 357 17.60 10.08 4.01
C ALA A 357 17.39 10.77 5.37
N PHE A 358 17.58 10.04 6.48
CA PHE A 358 17.43 10.56 7.84
C PHE A 358 18.76 10.98 8.51
N HIS A 359 19.88 10.88 7.80
CA HIS A 359 21.19 11.29 8.32
C HIS A 359 21.16 12.75 8.82
N SER A 360 20.43 13.61 8.11
CA SER A 360 20.23 15.00 8.50
C SER A 360 19.43 15.18 9.80
N THR A 361 18.54 14.24 10.12
CA THR A 361 17.76 14.23 11.37
C THR A 361 18.59 13.73 12.54
N LEU A 362 19.60 12.88 12.27
CA LEU A 362 20.55 12.37 13.26
C LEU A 362 21.74 13.31 13.49
N GLU A 363 21.95 14.30 12.62
CA GLU A 363 23.02 15.31 12.77
C GLU A 363 22.69 16.45 13.74
N GLU A 364 21.48 16.54 14.29
CA GLU A 364 21.11 17.53 15.32
C GLU A 364 21.61 17.15 16.70
#